data_7104a3af5afe733614067a9ff9683dbc
#
_entry.id   7104a3af5afe733614067a9ff9683dbc
#
_cell.length_a   1.000
_cell.length_b   1.000
_cell.length_c   1.000
_cell.angle_alpha   90.00
_cell.angle_beta   90.00
_cell.angle_gamma   90.00
#
_symmetry.space_group_name_H-M   'P 1'
#
loop_
_entity.id
_entity.type
_entity.pdbx_description
1 polymer ?
#
loop_
_entity_poly.entity_id
_entity_poly.type
_entity_poly.pdbx_seq_one_letter_code
_entity_poly.pdbx_strand_id
1 'polypeptide(L)'
;MSRIIKFPSVEEFEEKNKIEIRELTIQHGLSFPSNEELIMLILGSGTKQTPIKDLARQVLEIVMSSNSENLVENLLKINGMGKSKALIIAAALELGRRIGKNPDVALDSPSDIIPYIQSYTMQKQEHFLCVSLNGSMEIISIRVVCIGASNMAIIRPPEVFAEAIKEHASAIVLCHNHPGGNPNPSSKDIKTTLRLYQAAELLGISILDHIIITKTGYFSFLEHNLMDEEKLFNAAE
;
A
#
# COMPACT_ATOMS: atom_id res chain seq x y z
N MET A 1 -11.43 -57.19 -11.40
CA MET A 1 -12.12 -56.15 -10.62
C MET A 1 -11.38 -54.84 -10.79
N SER A 2 -11.85 -53.97 -11.67
CA SER A 2 -11.23 -52.65 -11.90
C SER A 2 -11.66 -51.70 -10.77
N ARG A 3 -10.71 -51.21 -10.02
CA ARG A 3 -10.94 -50.13 -9.03
C ARG A 3 -11.34 -48.87 -9.78
N ILE A 4 -12.58 -48.45 -9.65
CA ILE A 4 -13.05 -47.14 -10.07
C ILE A 4 -12.40 -46.12 -9.10
N ILE A 5 -11.42 -45.36 -9.57
CA ILE A 5 -10.88 -44.23 -8.84
C ILE A 5 -11.95 -43.13 -8.89
N LYS A 6 -12.67 -42.94 -7.78
CA LYS A 6 -13.53 -41.75 -7.61
C LYS A 6 -12.64 -40.54 -7.45
N PHE A 7 -12.71 -39.62 -8.38
CA PHE A 7 -12.15 -38.28 -8.19
C PHE A 7 -12.98 -37.60 -7.10
N PRO A 8 -12.32 -36.88 -6.16
CA PRO A 8 -13.03 -36.10 -5.16
C PRO A 8 -13.92 -35.05 -5.83
N SER A 9 -15.10 -34.79 -5.23
CA SER A 9 -15.96 -33.71 -5.69
C SER A 9 -15.27 -32.35 -5.58
N VAL A 10 -15.73 -31.37 -6.34
CA VAL A 10 -15.20 -30.01 -6.28
C VAL A 10 -15.28 -29.46 -4.85
N GLU A 11 -16.34 -29.82 -4.11
CA GLU A 11 -16.52 -29.45 -2.69
C GLU A 11 -15.47 -30.09 -1.78
N GLU A 12 -15.10 -31.36 -1.99
CA GLU A 12 -14.03 -32.04 -1.24
C GLU A 12 -12.64 -31.46 -1.56
N PHE A 13 -12.42 -31.00 -2.80
CA PHE A 13 -11.16 -30.35 -3.20
C PHE A 13 -11.03 -28.93 -2.61
N GLU A 14 -12.13 -28.19 -2.55
CA GLU A 14 -12.20 -26.85 -1.92
C GLU A 14 -12.03 -26.93 -0.40
N GLU A 15 -12.64 -27.91 0.24
CA GLU A 15 -12.53 -28.11 1.69
C GLU A 15 -11.11 -28.50 2.10
N LYS A 16 -10.42 -29.30 1.28
CA LYS A 16 -9.02 -29.69 1.48
C LYS A 16 -8.07 -28.50 1.35
N ASN A 17 -8.24 -27.66 0.34
CA ASN A 17 -7.44 -26.42 0.16
C ASN A 17 -7.68 -25.41 1.28
N LYS A 18 -8.91 -25.34 1.81
CA LYS A 18 -9.27 -24.45 2.91
C LYS A 18 -8.64 -24.87 4.24
N ILE A 19 -8.58 -26.18 4.50
CA ILE A 19 -7.93 -26.74 5.69
C ILE A 19 -6.43 -26.46 5.59
N GLU A 20 -5.85 -26.71 4.42
CA GLU A 20 -4.41 -26.52 4.18
C GLU A 20 -3.95 -25.07 4.42
N ILE A 21 -4.66 -24.04 3.88
CA ILE A 21 -4.25 -22.64 4.08
C ILE A 21 -4.40 -22.19 5.54
N ARG A 22 -5.40 -22.68 6.27
CA ARG A 22 -5.59 -22.39 7.69
C ARG A 22 -4.45 -22.98 8.54
N GLU A 23 -4.11 -24.24 8.30
CA GLU A 23 -3.04 -24.94 9.01
C GLU A 23 -1.68 -24.30 8.72
N LEU A 24 -1.40 -23.97 7.46
CA LEU A 24 -0.18 -23.29 7.06
C LEU A 24 -0.09 -21.87 7.68
N THR A 25 -1.21 -21.16 7.73
CA THR A 25 -1.23 -19.83 8.37
C THR A 25 -1.01 -19.92 9.89
N ILE A 26 -1.57 -20.93 10.55
CA ILE A 26 -1.31 -21.17 11.99
C ILE A 26 0.15 -21.52 12.23
N GLN A 27 0.75 -22.31 11.34
CA GLN A 27 2.13 -22.75 11.47
C GLN A 27 3.15 -21.66 11.15
N HIS A 28 2.89 -20.83 10.14
CA HIS A 28 3.85 -19.86 9.59
C HIS A 28 3.50 -18.39 9.88
N GLY A 29 2.34 -18.12 10.49
CA GLY A 29 1.88 -16.77 10.81
C GLY A 29 1.14 -16.07 9.67
N LEU A 30 0.54 -14.92 9.98
CA LEU A 30 -0.29 -14.15 9.05
C LEU A 30 0.48 -13.47 7.90
N SER A 31 1.79 -13.43 7.97
CA SER A 31 2.64 -12.94 6.87
C SER A 31 2.85 -13.97 5.74
N PHE A 32 2.47 -15.22 5.97
CA PHE A 32 2.64 -16.31 5.01
C PHE A 32 1.61 -16.28 3.86
N PRO A 33 0.27 -16.12 4.11
CA PRO A 33 -0.73 -16.13 3.07
C PRO A 33 -0.59 -14.94 2.11
N SER A 34 -0.92 -15.16 0.84
CA SER A 34 -1.14 -14.09 -0.13
C SER A 34 -2.39 -13.27 0.21
N ASN A 35 -2.55 -12.09 -0.39
CA ASN A 35 -3.73 -11.25 -0.19
C ASN A 35 -5.04 -11.99 -0.57
N GLU A 36 -5.01 -12.78 -1.64
CA GLU A 36 -6.15 -13.62 -2.06
C GLU A 36 -6.49 -14.65 -0.99
N GLU A 37 -5.48 -15.33 -0.42
CA GLU A 37 -5.66 -16.33 0.63
C GLU A 37 -6.10 -15.71 1.96
N LEU A 38 -5.67 -14.49 2.30
CA LEU A 38 -6.20 -13.75 3.45
C LEU A 38 -7.69 -13.46 3.29
N ILE A 39 -8.13 -13.07 2.09
CA ILE A 39 -9.55 -12.88 1.79
C ILE A 39 -10.31 -14.23 1.89
N MET A 40 -9.73 -15.33 1.41
CA MET A 40 -10.33 -16.67 1.58
C MET A 40 -10.50 -17.04 3.06
N LEU A 41 -9.53 -16.73 3.91
CA LEU A 41 -9.61 -16.94 5.36
C LEU A 41 -10.75 -16.12 5.98
N ILE A 42 -10.91 -14.85 5.59
CA ILE A 42 -11.97 -13.96 6.09
C ILE A 42 -13.36 -14.44 5.62
N LEU A 43 -13.53 -14.79 4.33
CA LEU A 43 -14.79 -15.24 3.75
C LEU A 43 -15.24 -16.59 4.28
N GLY A 44 -14.29 -17.43 4.64
CA GLY A 44 -14.54 -18.74 5.22
C GLY A 44 -15.03 -19.81 4.23
N SER A 45 -15.88 -19.51 3.26
CA SER A 45 -16.39 -20.45 2.25
C SER A 45 -16.88 -19.75 0.99
N GLY A 46 -16.80 -20.43 -0.14
CA GLY A 46 -17.45 -20.05 -1.38
C GLY A 46 -18.96 -20.32 -1.36
N THR A 47 -19.54 -20.42 -2.53
CA THR A 47 -20.93 -20.87 -2.76
C THR A 47 -20.90 -22.03 -3.74
N LYS A 48 -22.06 -22.70 -3.92
CA LYS A 48 -22.16 -23.77 -4.94
C LYS A 48 -21.87 -23.28 -6.37
N GLN A 49 -22.07 -21.98 -6.64
CA GLN A 49 -21.90 -21.40 -7.97
C GLN A 49 -20.55 -20.69 -8.14
N THR A 50 -19.96 -20.21 -7.06
CA THR A 50 -18.70 -19.46 -7.09
C THR A 50 -17.73 -20.04 -6.06
N PRO A 51 -16.69 -20.77 -6.51
CA PRO A 51 -15.61 -21.27 -5.66
C PRO A 51 -14.99 -20.17 -4.83
N ILE A 52 -14.50 -20.51 -3.63
CA ILE A 52 -13.93 -19.50 -2.70
C ILE A 52 -12.76 -18.73 -3.30
N LYS A 53 -11.94 -19.38 -4.10
CA LYS A 53 -10.78 -18.77 -4.77
C LYS A 53 -11.19 -17.70 -5.78
N ASP A 54 -12.22 -18.02 -6.60
CA ASP A 54 -12.74 -17.06 -7.58
C ASP A 54 -13.47 -15.90 -6.92
N LEU A 55 -14.18 -16.18 -5.80
CA LEU A 55 -14.81 -15.15 -4.99
C LEU A 55 -13.78 -14.23 -4.36
N ALA A 56 -12.69 -14.77 -3.81
CA ALA A 56 -11.63 -14.00 -3.19
C ALA A 56 -10.88 -13.12 -4.20
N ARG A 57 -10.64 -13.62 -5.42
CA ARG A 57 -10.02 -12.83 -6.50
C ARG A 57 -10.87 -11.62 -6.88
N GLN A 58 -12.18 -11.83 -7.10
CA GLN A 58 -13.10 -10.73 -7.44
C GLN A 58 -13.20 -9.70 -6.30
N VAL A 59 -13.19 -10.16 -5.04
CA VAL A 59 -13.14 -9.27 -3.88
C VAL A 59 -11.85 -8.46 -3.88
N LEU A 60 -10.69 -9.09 -4.13
CA LEU A 60 -9.41 -8.41 -4.16
C LEU A 60 -9.37 -7.32 -5.24
N GLU A 61 -9.87 -7.61 -6.45
CA GLU A 61 -9.96 -6.63 -7.54
C GLU A 61 -10.80 -5.41 -7.15
N ILE A 62 -11.94 -5.62 -6.49
CA ILE A 62 -12.79 -4.52 -6.01
C ILE A 62 -12.10 -3.74 -4.90
N VAL A 63 -11.51 -4.41 -3.92
CA VAL A 63 -10.81 -3.76 -2.80
C VAL A 63 -9.65 -2.89 -3.30
N MET A 64 -8.91 -3.37 -4.30
CA MET A 64 -7.78 -2.63 -4.88
C MET A 64 -8.20 -1.47 -5.80
N SER A 65 -9.42 -1.50 -6.36
CA SER A 65 -9.91 -0.51 -7.32
C SER A 65 -10.94 0.47 -6.76
N SER A 66 -11.57 0.17 -5.61
CA SER A 66 -12.69 0.95 -5.07
C SER A 66 -12.25 1.95 -4.01
N ASN A 67 -12.81 3.17 -4.06
CA ASN A 67 -12.84 4.07 -2.92
C ASN A 67 -13.75 3.51 -1.82
N SER A 68 -13.45 3.80 -0.56
CA SER A 68 -14.15 3.28 0.62
C SER A 68 -15.67 3.56 0.63
N GLU A 69 -16.13 4.64 -0.02
CA GLU A 69 -17.53 5.07 -0.03
C GLU A 69 -18.48 4.09 -0.73
N ASN A 70 -18.04 3.39 -1.78
CA ASN A 70 -18.87 2.49 -2.58
C ASN A 70 -18.48 1.01 -2.44
N LEU A 71 -17.61 0.69 -1.49
CA LEU A 71 -17.05 -0.65 -1.35
C LEU A 71 -18.13 -1.72 -1.16
N VAL A 72 -19.06 -1.52 -0.21
CA VAL A 72 -20.12 -2.50 0.09
C VAL A 72 -21.03 -2.71 -1.11
N GLU A 73 -21.42 -1.64 -1.82
CA GLU A 73 -22.27 -1.73 -3.00
C GLU A 73 -21.57 -2.53 -4.12
N ASN A 74 -20.28 -2.30 -4.33
CA ASN A 74 -19.50 -3.01 -5.34
C ASN A 74 -19.31 -4.48 -4.97
N LEU A 75 -19.05 -4.79 -3.71
CA LEU A 75 -18.96 -6.17 -3.23
C LEU A 75 -20.27 -6.91 -3.44
N LEU A 76 -21.43 -6.28 -3.22
CA LEU A 76 -22.75 -6.91 -3.41
C LEU A 76 -23.07 -7.24 -4.87
N LYS A 77 -22.35 -6.67 -5.86
CA LYS A 77 -22.48 -7.02 -7.28
C LYS A 77 -21.83 -8.34 -7.65
N ILE A 78 -20.93 -8.87 -6.79
CA ILE A 78 -20.27 -10.16 -7.03
C ILE A 78 -21.28 -11.29 -6.86
N ASN A 79 -21.34 -12.18 -7.84
CA ASN A 79 -22.19 -13.38 -7.74
C ASN A 79 -21.71 -14.28 -6.59
N GLY A 80 -22.62 -14.62 -5.68
CA GLY A 80 -22.31 -15.40 -4.47
C GLY A 80 -21.88 -14.57 -3.26
N MET A 81 -21.82 -13.23 -3.38
CA MET A 81 -21.55 -12.32 -2.28
C MET A 81 -22.87 -11.90 -1.62
N GLY A 82 -23.19 -12.48 -0.47
CA GLY A 82 -24.31 -12.04 0.35
C GLY A 82 -23.95 -10.85 1.26
N LYS A 83 -24.98 -10.16 1.79
CA LYS A 83 -24.82 -9.01 2.70
C LYS A 83 -23.85 -9.30 3.85
N SER A 84 -23.94 -10.48 4.48
CA SER A 84 -23.07 -10.86 5.59
C SER A 84 -21.59 -10.87 5.19
N LYS A 85 -21.24 -11.52 4.07
CA LYS A 85 -19.86 -11.59 3.60
C LYS A 85 -19.31 -10.21 3.18
N ALA A 86 -20.14 -9.42 2.47
CA ALA A 86 -19.75 -8.06 2.07
C ALA A 86 -19.45 -7.17 3.29
N LEU A 87 -20.29 -7.25 4.34
CA LEU A 87 -20.09 -6.51 5.58
C LEU A 87 -18.87 -7.00 6.38
N ILE A 88 -18.59 -8.30 6.41
CA ILE A 88 -17.38 -8.83 7.08
C ILE A 88 -16.12 -8.28 6.42
N ILE A 89 -16.04 -8.28 5.08
CA ILE A 89 -14.90 -7.70 4.35
C ILE A 89 -14.79 -6.21 4.64
N ALA A 90 -15.87 -5.45 4.48
CA ALA A 90 -15.86 -4.01 4.72
C ALA A 90 -15.49 -3.65 6.16
N ALA A 91 -16.02 -4.39 7.15
CA ALA A 91 -15.70 -4.19 8.55
C ALA A 91 -14.24 -4.54 8.88
N ALA A 92 -13.69 -5.62 8.31
CA ALA A 92 -12.29 -5.99 8.50
C ALA A 92 -11.34 -4.92 7.94
N LEU A 93 -11.64 -4.39 6.75
CA LEU A 93 -10.86 -3.31 6.14
C LEU A 93 -10.98 -2.00 6.93
N GLU A 94 -12.17 -1.63 7.37
CA GLU A 94 -12.40 -0.43 8.18
C GLU A 94 -11.72 -0.55 9.56
N LEU A 95 -11.79 -1.73 10.19
CA LEU A 95 -11.09 -1.98 11.44
C LEU A 95 -9.57 -1.89 11.25
N GLY A 96 -9.04 -2.50 10.17
CA GLY A 96 -7.63 -2.38 9.80
C GLY A 96 -7.21 -0.93 9.58
N ARG A 97 -8.04 -0.14 8.90
CA ARG A 97 -7.83 1.30 8.70
C ARG A 97 -7.83 2.09 10.02
N ARG A 98 -8.73 1.75 10.96
CA ARG A 98 -8.78 2.41 12.28
C ARG A 98 -7.62 2.03 13.19
N ILE A 99 -7.23 0.75 13.17
CA ILE A 99 -6.10 0.24 13.98
C ILE A 99 -4.76 0.61 13.33
N GLY A 100 -4.67 0.54 12.00
CA GLY A 100 -3.47 0.89 11.23
C GLY A 100 -3.24 2.40 11.12
N LYS A 101 -4.25 3.23 11.33
CA LYS A 101 -4.04 4.59 11.77
C LYS A 101 -3.60 4.44 13.23
N ASN A 102 -2.29 4.50 13.48
CA ASN A 102 -1.86 4.93 14.80
C ASN A 102 -2.41 6.36 14.95
N PRO A 103 -3.59 6.58 15.59
CA PRO A 103 -3.96 7.90 15.99
C PRO A 103 -3.01 8.19 17.13
N ASP A 104 -2.38 9.30 17.16
CA ASP A 104 -1.65 9.84 18.30
C ASP A 104 -0.12 9.63 18.35
N VAL A 105 0.55 9.13 17.32
CA VAL A 105 1.99 9.36 17.22
C VAL A 105 2.21 10.47 16.22
N ALA A 106 2.21 11.71 16.71
CA ALA A 106 2.80 12.81 15.98
C ALA A 106 4.26 12.44 15.69
N LEU A 107 4.67 12.59 14.45
CA LEU A 107 6.05 12.34 14.08
C LEU A 107 6.93 13.45 14.69
N ASP A 108 7.89 13.08 15.51
CA ASP A 108 8.89 14.04 16.02
C ASP A 108 9.88 14.40 14.92
N SER A 109 10.13 13.46 14.01
CA SER A 109 10.97 13.66 12.82
C SER A 109 10.38 12.95 11.59
N PRO A 110 10.69 13.41 10.36
CA PRO A 110 10.25 12.72 9.15
C PRO A 110 10.75 11.27 9.04
N SER A 111 11.88 10.92 9.64
CA SER A 111 12.42 9.56 9.67
C SER A 111 11.57 8.57 10.49
N ASP A 112 10.69 9.05 11.37
CA ASP A 112 9.74 8.21 12.11
C ASP A 112 8.72 7.51 11.21
N ILE A 113 8.64 7.91 9.93
CA ILE A 113 7.85 7.24 8.90
C ILE A 113 8.44 5.89 8.49
N ILE A 114 9.75 5.67 8.65
CA ILE A 114 10.46 4.50 8.13
C ILE A 114 9.79 3.17 8.51
N PRO A 115 9.37 2.91 9.74
CA PRO A 115 8.68 1.66 10.10
C PRO A 115 7.42 1.39 9.27
N TYR A 116 6.69 2.45 8.86
CA TYR A 116 5.44 2.33 8.10
C TYR A 116 5.66 2.03 6.62
N ILE A 117 6.84 2.37 6.08
CA ILE A 117 7.19 2.15 4.67
C ILE A 117 8.22 1.05 4.48
N GLN A 118 8.76 0.45 5.55
CA GLN A 118 9.85 -0.53 5.50
C GLN A 118 9.52 -1.76 4.64
N SER A 119 8.25 -2.17 4.55
CA SER A 119 7.82 -3.29 3.71
C SER A 119 8.15 -3.09 2.23
N TYR A 120 8.23 -1.85 1.77
CA TYR A 120 8.58 -1.54 0.37
C TYR A 120 10.05 -1.82 0.04
N THR A 121 10.93 -1.96 1.02
CA THR A 121 12.33 -2.37 0.79
C THR A 121 12.47 -3.75 0.15
N MET A 122 11.44 -4.61 0.32
CA MET A 122 11.40 -5.96 -0.24
C MET A 122 10.89 -6.01 -1.68
N GLN A 123 10.36 -4.89 -2.19
CA GLN A 123 9.83 -4.82 -3.55
C GLN A 123 10.96 -4.85 -4.58
N LYS A 124 10.72 -5.55 -5.70
CA LYS A 124 11.68 -5.68 -6.80
C LYS A 124 11.72 -4.47 -7.73
N GLN A 125 10.67 -3.65 -7.69
CA GLN A 125 10.54 -2.42 -8.46
C GLN A 125 10.59 -1.22 -7.51
N GLU A 126 10.99 -0.07 -8.04
CA GLU A 126 10.89 1.19 -7.31
C GLU A 126 9.42 1.57 -7.13
N HIS A 127 9.04 1.91 -5.92
CA HIS A 127 7.74 2.43 -5.56
C HIS A 127 7.94 3.84 -5.05
N PHE A 128 7.30 4.80 -5.67
CA PHE A 128 7.27 6.17 -5.18
C PHE A 128 6.00 6.38 -4.36
N LEU A 129 6.17 6.85 -3.14
CA LEU A 129 5.13 7.00 -2.14
C LEU A 129 4.98 8.47 -1.75
N CYS A 130 3.75 8.85 -1.43
CA CYS A 130 3.43 10.09 -0.76
C CYS A 130 2.76 9.76 0.58
N VAL A 131 3.31 10.27 1.66
CA VAL A 131 2.75 10.18 3.01
C VAL A 131 2.14 11.54 3.33
N SER A 132 0.83 11.58 3.52
CA SER A 132 0.09 12.80 3.88
C SER A 132 0.03 12.95 5.40
N LEU A 133 0.28 14.17 5.90
CA LEU A 133 0.29 14.51 7.32
C LEU A 133 -0.70 15.64 7.60
N ASN A 134 -1.36 15.58 8.78
CA ASN A 134 -2.20 16.66 9.28
C ASN A 134 -1.37 17.75 10.00
N GLY A 135 -2.03 18.81 10.49
CA GLY A 135 -1.38 19.90 11.20
C GLY A 135 -0.73 19.51 12.53
N SER A 136 -1.04 18.34 13.07
CA SER A 136 -0.41 17.76 14.27
C SER A 136 0.73 16.80 13.94
N MET A 137 1.16 16.72 12.68
CA MET A 137 2.19 15.80 12.18
C MET A 137 1.82 14.32 12.29
N GLU A 138 0.52 14.00 12.31
CA GLU A 138 0.02 12.62 12.31
C GLU A 138 -0.19 12.14 10.87
N ILE A 139 0.08 10.85 10.62
CA ILE A 139 -0.10 10.25 9.30
C ILE A 139 -1.59 10.13 8.96
N ILE A 140 -2.04 10.86 7.92
CA ILE A 140 -3.37 10.72 7.35
C ILE A 140 -3.43 9.48 6.45
N SER A 141 -2.47 9.37 5.51
CA SER A 141 -2.41 8.28 4.55
C SER A 141 -1.00 8.01 4.04
N ILE A 142 -0.77 6.78 3.60
CA ILE A 142 0.43 6.38 2.85
C ILE A 142 -0.04 5.82 1.53
N ARG A 143 0.39 6.42 0.43
CA ARG A 143 -0.09 6.10 -0.91
C ARG A 143 1.05 5.84 -1.88
N VAL A 144 0.94 4.77 -2.65
CA VAL A 144 1.82 4.53 -3.80
C VAL A 144 1.36 5.43 -4.95
N VAL A 145 2.21 6.33 -5.38
CA VAL A 145 1.97 7.26 -6.50
C VAL A 145 2.35 6.62 -7.83
N CYS A 146 3.48 5.91 -7.84
CA CYS A 146 4.02 5.31 -9.06
C CYS A 146 4.80 4.02 -8.74
N ILE A 147 4.78 3.06 -9.65
CA ILE A 147 5.58 1.83 -9.62
C ILE A 147 6.35 1.71 -10.92
N GLY A 148 7.65 1.42 -10.85
CA GLY A 148 8.49 1.18 -12.00
C GLY A 148 9.75 2.03 -12.04
N ALA A 149 10.86 1.37 -12.17
CA ALA A 149 12.19 1.85 -11.87
C ALA A 149 12.80 2.88 -12.83
N SER A 150 12.31 3.04 -14.02
CA SER A 150 13.12 3.74 -15.02
C SER A 150 12.71 5.19 -15.26
N ASN A 151 11.65 5.66 -14.62
CA ASN A 151 11.04 6.93 -15.00
C ASN A 151 10.52 7.78 -13.82
N MET A 152 11.34 7.98 -12.77
CA MET A 152 11.12 9.05 -11.79
C MET A 152 10.89 10.42 -12.48
N ALA A 153 11.37 10.58 -13.71
CA ALA A 153 11.12 11.77 -14.53
C ALA A 153 9.64 11.98 -14.91
N ILE A 154 8.78 10.97 -14.73
CA ILE A 154 7.35 11.01 -15.10
C ILE A 154 6.45 11.34 -13.91
N ILE A 155 6.94 11.35 -12.66
CA ILE A 155 6.12 11.71 -11.50
C ILE A 155 5.67 13.17 -11.64
N ARG A 156 4.37 13.36 -11.89
CA ARG A 156 3.80 14.70 -12.09
C ARG A 156 3.21 15.23 -10.79
N PRO A 157 3.38 16.53 -10.49
CA PRO A 157 2.80 17.13 -9.30
C PRO A 157 1.32 16.78 -9.05
N PRO A 158 0.41 16.81 -10.07
CA PRO A 158 -0.98 16.41 -9.84
C PRO A 158 -1.17 15.00 -9.30
N GLU A 159 -0.31 14.05 -9.67
CA GLU A 159 -0.38 12.67 -9.18
C GLU A 159 0.03 12.54 -7.71
N VAL A 160 0.94 13.40 -7.27
CA VAL A 160 1.40 13.45 -5.88
C VAL A 160 0.39 14.19 -4.99
N PHE A 161 -0.08 15.37 -5.42
CA PHE A 161 -0.81 16.29 -4.56
C PHE A 161 -2.33 16.13 -4.59
N ALA A 162 -2.93 15.48 -5.61
CA ALA A 162 -4.38 15.41 -5.74
C ALA A 162 -5.07 14.82 -4.49
N GLU A 163 -4.54 13.72 -3.96
CA GLU A 163 -5.12 13.11 -2.77
C GLU A 163 -4.75 13.87 -1.48
N ALA A 164 -3.53 14.40 -1.38
CA ALA A 164 -3.12 15.21 -0.25
C ALA A 164 -4.02 16.46 -0.08
N ILE A 165 -4.42 17.08 -1.21
CA ILE A 165 -5.37 18.20 -1.22
C ILE A 165 -6.75 17.75 -0.73
N LYS A 166 -7.27 16.63 -1.24
CA LYS A 166 -8.58 16.08 -0.82
C LYS A 166 -8.61 15.72 0.68
N GLU A 167 -7.48 15.25 1.18
CA GLU A 167 -7.30 14.87 2.58
C GLU A 167 -7.04 16.07 3.49
N HIS A 168 -6.97 17.29 2.94
CA HIS A 168 -6.58 18.51 3.64
C HIS A 168 -5.25 18.36 4.39
N ALA A 169 -4.28 17.68 3.76
CA ALA A 169 -2.97 17.50 4.33
C ALA A 169 -2.24 18.84 4.46
N SER A 170 -1.66 19.09 5.62
CA SER A 170 -0.84 20.28 5.88
C SER A 170 0.59 20.11 5.38
N ALA A 171 1.06 18.86 5.39
CA ALA A 171 2.40 18.50 4.94
C ALA A 171 2.42 17.11 4.32
N ILE A 172 3.46 16.83 3.55
CA ILE A 172 3.74 15.51 3.01
C ILE A 172 5.21 15.12 3.23
N VAL A 173 5.46 13.81 3.25
CA VAL A 173 6.79 13.23 3.08
C VAL A 173 6.80 12.39 1.81
N LEU A 174 7.77 12.63 0.96
CA LEU A 174 8.03 11.84 -0.24
C LEU A 174 8.91 10.65 0.15
N CYS A 175 8.61 9.47 -0.37
CA CYS A 175 9.40 8.29 -0.10
C CYS A 175 9.54 7.44 -1.35
N HIS A 176 10.69 6.77 -1.52
CA HIS A 176 10.81 5.69 -2.50
C HIS A 176 11.85 4.65 -2.07
N ASN A 177 11.71 3.44 -2.59
CA ASN A 177 12.69 2.40 -2.35
C ASN A 177 13.68 2.27 -3.51
N HIS A 178 14.93 1.97 -3.18
CA HIS A 178 15.96 1.56 -4.15
C HIS A 178 16.21 0.04 -4.06
N PRO A 179 15.65 -0.77 -4.95
CA PRO A 179 15.86 -2.23 -4.95
C PRO A 179 17.33 -2.63 -5.12
N GLY A 180 18.13 -1.77 -5.75
CA GLY A 180 19.57 -1.97 -5.94
C GLY A 180 20.42 -1.82 -4.68
N GLY A 181 19.83 -1.36 -3.56
CA GLY A 181 20.48 -1.31 -2.24
C GLY A 181 21.33 -0.08 -1.95
N ASN A 182 21.57 0.80 -2.92
CA ASN A 182 22.25 2.08 -2.67
C ASN A 182 21.22 3.16 -2.27
N PRO A 183 21.23 3.69 -1.03
CA PRO A 183 20.26 4.70 -0.60
C PRO A 183 20.55 6.10 -1.14
N ASN A 184 21.73 6.37 -1.69
CA ASN A 184 22.05 7.69 -2.18
C ASN A 184 21.14 8.12 -3.33
N PRO A 185 20.69 9.39 -3.34
CA PRO A 185 19.83 9.91 -4.39
C PRO A 185 20.57 9.96 -5.74
N SER A 186 19.87 9.64 -6.80
CA SER A 186 20.31 9.90 -8.17
C SER A 186 20.04 11.36 -8.56
N SER A 187 20.67 11.86 -9.62
CA SER A 187 20.35 13.18 -10.18
C SER A 187 18.88 13.31 -10.59
N LYS A 188 18.22 12.18 -10.94
CA LYS A 188 16.78 12.18 -11.26
C LYS A 188 15.92 12.37 -9.99
N ASP A 189 16.32 11.80 -8.87
CA ASP A 189 15.63 11.96 -7.60
C ASP A 189 15.69 13.42 -7.15
N ILE A 190 16.86 14.01 -7.21
CA ILE A 190 17.08 15.41 -6.87
C ILE A 190 16.21 16.33 -7.75
N LYS A 191 16.23 16.14 -9.08
CA LYS A 191 15.42 16.94 -10.02
C LYS A 191 13.92 16.75 -9.79
N THR A 192 13.49 15.55 -9.46
CA THR A 192 12.09 15.27 -9.12
C THR A 192 11.69 15.95 -7.83
N THR A 193 12.54 15.87 -6.79
CA THR A 193 12.32 16.53 -5.51
C THR A 193 12.20 18.04 -5.68
N LEU A 194 13.12 18.68 -6.42
CA LEU A 194 13.08 20.12 -6.69
C LEU A 194 11.76 20.53 -7.37
N ARG A 195 11.37 19.82 -8.41
CA ARG A 195 10.11 20.10 -9.14
C ARG A 195 8.87 19.96 -8.24
N LEU A 196 8.83 18.92 -7.38
CA LEU A 196 7.74 18.72 -6.46
C LEU A 196 7.75 19.78 -5.34
N TYR A 197 8.92 20.15 -4.86
CA TYR A 197 9.09 21.21 -3.85
C TYR A 197 8.48 22.54 -4.35
N GLN A 198 8.85 22.97 -5.55
CA GLN A 198 8.30 24.17 -6.18
C GLN A 198 6.78 24.12 -6.37
N ALA A 199 6.26 22.95 -6.74
CA ALA A 199 4.80 22.76 -6.87
C ALA A 199 4.09 22.81 -5.52
N ALA A 200 4.69 22.27 -4.47
CA ALA A 200 4.16 22.26 -3.10
C ALA A 200 3.99 23.66 -2.53
N GLU A 201 4.96 24.54 -2.76
CA GLU A 201 4.90 25.93 -2.33
C GLU A 201 3.69 26.67 -2.93
N LEU A 202 3.41 26.44 -4.24
CA LEU A 202 2.25 27.02 -4.91
C LEU A 202 0.91 26.48 -4.35
N LEU A 203 0.90 25.26 -3.83
CA LEU A 203 -0.28 24.60 -3.28
C LEU A 203 -0.46 24.85 -1.79
N GLY A 204 0.51 25.47 -1.11
CA GLY A 204 0.47 25.68 0.34
C GLY A 204 0.62 24.39 1.15
N ILE A 205 1.26 23.35 0.58
CA ILE A 205 1.53 22.07 1.24
C ILE A 205 3.03 21.97 1.46
N SER A 206 3.46 21.73 2.70
CA SER A 206 4.90 21.59 3.00
C SER A 206 5.41 20.21 2.62
N ILE A 207 6.54 20.12 1.90
CA ILE A 207 7.29 18.86 1.80
C ILE A 207 8.34 18.86 2.92
N LEU A 208 8.15 17.98 3.90
CA LEU A 208 9.04 17.93 5.08
C LEU A 208 10.33 17.20 4.78
N ASP A 209 10.27 16.13 4.00
CA ASP A 209 11.44 15.34 3.63
C ASP A 209 11.19 14.54 2.34
N HIS A 210 12.27 14.05 1.77
CA HIS A 210 12.27 12.98 0.78
C HIS A 210 13.18 11.85 1.28
N ILE A 211 12.62 10.67 1.53
CA ILE A 211 13.31 9.54 2.14
C ILE A 211 13.46 8.42 1.12
N ILE A 212 14.69 7.98 0.91
CA ILE A 212 15.02 6.83 0.07
C ILE A 212 15.33 5.65 0.99
N ILE A 213 14.60 4.55 0.86
CA ILE A 213 14.79 3.37 1.70
C ILE A 213 15.40 2.21 0.92
N THR A 214 16.23 1.45 1.62
CA THR A 214 16.82 0.19 1.12
C THR A 214 16.73 -0.89 2.20
N LYS A 215 17.14 -2.10 1.88
CA LYS A 215 17.21 -3.20 2.87
C LYS A 215 18.21 -2.95 3.99
N THR A 216 19.20 -2.11 3.77
CA THR A 216 20.34 -1.92 4.66
C THR A 216 20.39 -0.56 5.31
N GLY A 217 19.52 0.37 4.91
CA GLY A 217 19.52 1.73 5.44
C GLY A 217 18.61 2.66 4.64
N TYR A 218 18.69 3.93 4.93
CA TYR A 218 17.92 4.97 4.25
C TYR A 218 18.77 6.21 4.01
N PHE A 219 18.28 7.10 3.18
CA PHE A 219 18.78 8.46 2.97
C PHE A 219 17.62 9.43 3.16
N SER A 220 17.80 10.45 3.98
CA SER A 220 16.86 11.55 4.18
C SER A 220 17.47 12.83 3.59
N PHE A 221 16.73 13.50 2.72
CA PHE A 221 17.15 14.79 2.17
C PHE A 221 17.23 15.86 3.26
N LEU A 222 16.32 15.80 4.25
CA LEU A 222 16.34 16.73 5.38
C LEU A 222 17.57 16.54 6.25
N GLU A 223 17.90 15.32 6.65
CA GLU A 223 19.06 14.99 7.48
C GLU A 223 20.39 15.39 6.78
N HIS A 224 20.40 15.33 5.43
CA HIS A 224 21.54 15.78 4.62
C HIS A 224 21.47 17.26 4.23
N ASN A 225 20.52 18.00 4.84
CA ASN A 225 20.37 19.44 4.63
C ASN A 225 20.11 19.84 3.15
N LEU A 226 19.36 18.98 2.42
CA LEU A 226 19.00 19.18 1.01
C LEU A 226 17.55 19.64 0.81
N MET A 227 16.72 19.75 1.88
CA MET A 227 15.31 20.20 1.78
C MET A 227 15.21 21.73 1.78
N ASP A 228 15.84 22.35 0.78
CA ASP A 228 15.84 23.77 0.52
C ASP A 228 15.96 23.99 -1.00
N GLU A 229 15.23 24.96 -1.57
CA GLU A 229 15.15 25.14 -3.02
C GLU A 229 16.53 25.43 -3.65
N GLU A 230 17.31 26.32 -3.04
CA GLU A 230 18.65 26.70 -3.54
C GLU A 230 19.60 25.50 -3.52
N LYS A 231 19.55 24.71 -2.46
CA LYS A 231 20.37 23.49 -2.31
C LYS A 231 19.97 22.39 -3.28
N LEU A 232 18.64 22.18 -3.44
CA LEU A 232 18.13 21.22 -4.42
C LEU A 232 18.51 21.65 -5.84
N PHE A 233 18.44 22.94 -6.15
CA PHE A 233 18.83 23.47 -7.46
C PHE A 233 20.34 23.22 -7.72
N ASN A 234 21.21 23.60 -6.79
CA ASN A 234 22.63 23.39 -6.91
C ASN A 234 23.06 21.92 -6.99
N ALA A 235 22.32 21.03 -6.32
CA ALA A 235 22.56 19.58 -6.38
C ALA A 235 22.00 18.92 -7.66
N ALA A 236 21.11 19.60 -8.39
CA ALA A 236 20.50 19.12 -9.63
C ALA A 236 21.32 19.46 -10.89
N GLU A 237 22.23 20.43 -10.83
CA GLU A 237 23.19 20.77 -11.88
C GLU A 237 24.33 19.74 -11.96
#